data_5c6ad0cef9aa32c7a2bdf44e89ebb8c1
#
_entry.id   5c6ad0cef9aa32c7a2bdf44e89ebb8c1
#
_cell.length_a   1.000
_cell.length_b   1.000
_cell.length_c   1.000
_cell.angle_alpha   90.00
_cell.angle_beta   90.00
_cell.angle_gamma   90.00
#
_symmetry.space_group_name_H-M   'P 1'
#
loop_
_entity.id
_entity.type
_entity.pdbx_description
1 polymer ?
#
loop_
_entity_poly.entity_id
_entity_poly.type
_entity_poly.pdbx_seq_one_letter_code
_entity_poly.pdbx_strand_id
1 'polypeptide(L)'
;AEMGPMSKEESLHLGTGANGLRRIVKAGVIPLEFLQKYINKWVSTGLDLFGTDESTSAEWAYVYGVKGRYDERESGIDADREHLNEASRGLYFDELKAEMVRISKGRKEGEPELFIPSDKFNRGIGTYAGQRYTVTGDPFQGTEEDWENYLIEILPTDADEKLLMEEYMAPGVEWIQYREWKG
;
A
#
# COMPACT_ATOMS: atom_id res chain seq x y z
N ALA A 1 19.04 -10.00 -19.18
CA ALA A 1 20.21 -9.31 -18.59
C ALA A 1 19.86 -7.97 -17.93
N GLU A 2 18.75 -7.35 -18.29
CA GLU A 2 18.36 -5.99 -17.82
C GLU A 2 17.52 -5.98 -16.54
N MET A 3 16.90 -7.10 -16.16
CA MET A 3 16.07 -7.21 -14.98
C MET A 3 16.83 -7.00 -13.65
N GLY A 4 18.10 -7.38 -13.59
CA GLY A 4 18.89 -7.25 -12.36
C GLY A 4 19.11 -5.81 -11.87
N PRO A 5 19.51 -4.87 -12.74
CA PRO A 5 19.60 -3.46 -12.37
C PRO A 5 18.26 -2.85 -11.93
N MET A 6 17.19 -3.14 -12.65
CA MET A 6 15.83 -2.68 -12.30
C MET A 6 15.39 -3.19 -10.94
N SER A 7 15.56 -4.48 -10.64
CA SER A 7 15.21 -5.05 -9.35
C SER A 7 15.99 -4.43 -8.18
N LYS A 8 17.26 -4.05 -8.41
CA LYS A 8 18.05 -3.32 -7.40
C LYS A 8 17.54 -1.91 -7.17
N GLU A 9 17.17 -1.21 -8.23
CA GLU A 9 16.60 0.14 -8.14
C GLU A 9 15.27 0.12 -7.39
N GLU A 10 14.38 -0.79 -7.71
CA GLU A 10 13.10 -0.97 -6.99
C GLU A 10 13.31 -1.33 -5.52
N SER A 11 14.31 -2.14 -5.20
CA SER A 11 14.66 -2.45 -3.81
C SER A 11 15.13 -1.21 -3.04
N LEU A 12 15.84 -0.29 -3.70
CA LEU A 12 16.24 0.98 -3.11
C LEU A 12 15.04 1.91 -2.89
N HIS A 13 14.12 1.98 -3.85
CA HIS A 13 12.89 2.76 -3.73
C HIS A 13 12.03 2.26 -2.56
N LEU A 14 11.80 0.95 -2.47
CA LEU A 14 11.09 0.33 -1.37
C LEU A 14 11.77 0.62 -0.01
N GLY A 15 13.07 0.43 0.06
CA GLY A 15 13.85 0.71 1.27
C GLY A 15 13.79 2.19 1.68
N THR A 16 13.83 3.10 0.72
CA THR A 16 13.71 4.54 0.97
C THR A 16 12.33 4.89 1.50
N GLY A 17 11.27 4.38 0.89
CA GLY A 17 9.89 4.61 1.32
C GLY A 17 9.63 4.07 2.72
N ALA A 18 9.98 2.81 2.98
CA ALA A 18 9.79 2.17 4.28
C ALA A 18 10.60 2.88 5.39
N ASN A 19 11.85 3.25 5.13
CA ASN A 19 12.67 4.00 6.08
C ASN A 19 12.13 5.42 6.31
N GLY A 20 11.60 6.06 5.26
CA GLY A 20 10.92 7.35 5.36
C GLY A 20 9.74 7.29 6.32
N LEU A 21 8.82 6.34 6.11
CA LEU A 21 7.66 6.14 6.98
C LEU A 21 8.06 5.82 8.42
N ARG A 22 9.06 4.94 8.65
CA ARG A 22 9.57 4.66 10.01
C ARG A 22 10.10 5.90 10.71
N ARG A 23 10.77 6.78 9.97
CA ARG A 23 11.28 8.05 10.53
C ARG A 23 10.15 9.00 10.88
N ILE A 24 9.11 9.10 10.04
CA ILE A 24 7.92 9.91 10.30
C ILE A 24 7.21 9.43 11.57
N VAL A 25 6.92 8.13 11.66
CA VAL A 25 6.28 7.52 12.83
C VAL A 25 7.12 7.75 14.09
N LYS A 26 8.44 7.52 14.01
CA LYS A 26 9.35 7.74 15.13
C LYS A 26 9.43 9.20 15.58
N ALA A 27 9.36 10.14 14.66
CA ALA A 27 9.36 11.57 14.97
C ALA A 27 8.09 11.98 15.74
N GLY A 28 6.94 11.34 15.45
CA GLY A 28 5.67 11.57 16.11
C GLY A 28 5.19 13.02 16.01
N VAL A 29 5.47 13.68 14.89
CA VAL A 29 5.03 15.04 14.57
C VAL A 29 3.74 15.01 13.75
N ILE A 30 3.64 14.05 12.82
CA ILE A 30 2.43 13.83 12.02
C ILE A 30 1.54 12.84 12.78
N PRO A 31 0.27 13.18 13.07
CA PRO A 31 -0.66 12.27 13.73
C PRO A 31 -0.81 10.95 12.97
N LEU A 32 -0.85 9.81 13.66
CA LEU A 32 -0.93 8.51 13.01
C LEU A 32 -2.26 8.29 12.28
N GLU A 33 -3.35 8.87 12.77
CA GLU A 33 -4.65 8.87 12.09
C GLU A 33 -4.57 9.55 10.73
N PHE A 34 -3.78 10.61 10.62
CA PHE A 34 -3.52 11.29 9.37
C PHE A 34 -2.74 10.39 8.40
N LEU A 35 -1.67 9.76 8.88
CA LEU A 35 -0.90 8.79 8.06
C LEU A 35 -1.76 7.61 7.62
N GLN A 36 -2.67 7.14 8.48
CA GLN A 36 -3.57 6.03 8.16
C GLN A 36 -4.47 6.33 6.96
N LYS A 37 -4.97 7.56 6.81
CA LYS A 37 -5.74 7.96 5.63
C LYS A 37 -4.96 7.75 4.32
N TYR A 38 -3.69 8.15 4.30
CA TYR A 38 -2.84 7.96 3.11
C TYR A 38 -2.51 6.48 2.87
N ILE A 39 -2.30 5.69 3.93
CA ILE A 39 -2.12 4.24 3.82
C ILE A 39 -3.37 3.61 3.20
N ASN A 40 -4.56 3.97 3.66
CA ASN A 40 -5.82 3.48 3.13
C ASN A 40 -5.96 3.75 1.63
N LYS A 41 -5.65 4.98 1.19
CA LYS A 41 -5.67 5.38 -0.21
C LYS A 41 -4.67 4.59 -1.05
N TRP A 42 -3.40 4.60 -0.65
CA TRP A 42 -2.35 4.05 -1.49
C TRP A 42 -2.33 2.54 -1.54
N VAL A 43 -2.73 1.85 -0.46
CA VAL A 43 -2.84 0.39 -0.47
C VAL A 43 -3.97 -0.07 -1.38
N SER A 44 -5.18 0.52 -1.29
CA SER A 44 -6.29 0.15 -2.16
C SER A 44 -5.96 0.40 -3.64
N THR A 45 -5.35 1.55 -3.96
CA THR A 45 -4.89 1.87 -5.31
C THR A 45 -3.80 0.89 -5.78
N GLY A 46 -2.84 0.55 -4.91
CA GLY A 46 -1.77 -0.38 -5.22
C GLY A 46 -2.27 -1.80 -5.53
N LEU A 47 -3.29 -2.26 -4.82
CA LEU A 47 -3.93 -3.55 -5.08
C LEU A 47 -4.61 -3.59 -6.46
N ASP A 48 -5.13 -2.47 -6.94
CA ASP A 48 -5.76 -2.38 -8.27
C ASP A 48 -4.76 -2.47 -9.43
N LEU A 49 -3.47 -2.18 -9.19
CA LEU A 49 -2.42 -2.29 -10.23
C LEU A 49 -2.19 -3.73 -10.70
N PHE A 50 -2.58 -4.74 -9.93
CA PHE A 50 -2.46 -6.13 -10.35
C PHE A 50 -3.45 -6.49 -11.47
N GLY A 51 -4.54 -5.76 -11.62
CA GLY A 51 -5.57 -6.04 -12.62
C GLY A 51 -6.42 -7.26 -12.28
N THR A 52 -7.18 -7.74 -13.27
CA THR A 52 -8.00 -8.96 -13.17
C THR A 52 -7.25 -10.16 -13.75
N ASP A 53 -7.58 -11.36 -13.28
CA ASP A 53 -6.99 -12.60 -13.80
C ASP A 53 -7.43 -12.93 -15.23
N GLU A 54 -8.58 -12.42 -15.65
CA GLU A 54 -9.10 -12.56 -17.03
C GLU A 54 -8.38 -11.67 -18.05
N SER A 55 -7.42 -10.85 -17.60
CA SER A 55 -6.72 -9.93 -18.51
C SER A 55 -5.72 -10.67 -19.41
N THR A 56 -5.65 -10.27 -20.69
CA THR A 56 -4.65 -10.79 -21.64
C THR A 56 -3.21 -10.56 -21.15
N SER A 57 -2.97 -9.54 -20.32
CA SER A 57 -1.67 -9.28 -19.73
C SER A 57 -1.28 -10.34 -18.68
N ALA A 58 -2.23 -10.93 -17.95
CA ALA A 58 -1.95 -12.04 -17.04
C ALA A 58 -1.48 -13.27 -17.81
N GLU A 59 -2.14 -13.62 -18.91
CA GLU A 59 -1.75 -14.73 -19.77
C GLU A 59 -0.34 -14.54 -20.35
N TRP A 60 -0.06 -13.36 -20.91
CA TRP A 60 1.26 -13.06 -21.46
C TRP A 60 2.35 -13.03 -20.40
N ALA A 61 2.05 -12.57 -19.20
CA ALA A 61 2.99 -12.61 -18.09
C ALA A 61 3.41 -14.04 -17.73
N TYR A 62 2.48 -15.01 -17.80
CA TYR A 62 2.80 -16.42 -17.64
C TYR A 62 3.61 -16.96 -18.81
N VAL A 63 3.17 -16.71 -20.06
CA VAL A 63 3.85 -17.20 -21.28
C VAL A 63 5.31 -16.77 -21.32
N TYR A 64 5.59 -15.52 -20.96
CA TYR A 64 6.95 -14.98 -20.91
C TYR A 64 7.72 -15.30 -19.62
N GLY A 65 7.12 -16.05 -18.70
CA GLY A 65 7.78 -16.48 -17.45
C GLY A 65 7.99 -15.35 -16.44
N VAL A 66 7.17 -14.30 -16.50
CA VAL A 66 7.19 -13.18 -15.55
C VAL A 66 6.42 -13.52 -14.28
N LYS A 67 5.34 -14.28 -14.39
CA LYS A 67 4.51 -14.76 -13.28
C LYS A 67 4.32 -16.28 -13.37
N GLY A 68 4.24 -16.94 -12.23
CA GLY A 68 3.91 -18.34 -12.08
C GLY A 68 5.05 -19.33 -12.33
N ARG A 69 5.86 -19.11 -13.34
CA ARG A 69 6.91 -20.07 -13.76
C ARG A 69 8.07 -20.22 -12.76
N TYR A 70 8.28 -19.23 -11.89
CA TYR A 70 9.29 -19.35 -10.85
C TYR A 70 8.87 -20.41 -9.81
N ASP A 71 7.62 -20.35 -9.40
CA ASP A 71 7.05 -21.28 -8.41
C ASP A 71 7.02 -22.72 -8.96
N GLU A 72 6.73 -22.89 -10.25
CA GLU A 72 6.81 -24.18 -10.94
C GLU A 72 8.22 -24.82 -10.86
N ARG A 73 9.27 -24.00 -10.99
CA ARG A 73 10.65 -24.50 -10.93
C ARG A 73 11.06 -24.95 -9.53
N GLU A 74 10.62 -24.24 -8.50
CA GLU A 74 11.00 -24.51 -7.13
C GLU A 74 10.15 -25.59 -6.46
N SER A 75 8.84 -25.56 -6.74
CA SER A 75 7.88 -26.45 -6.07
C SER A 75 7.56 -27.73 -6.87
N GLY A 76 7.85 -27.75 -8.16
CA GLY A 76 7.40 -28.82 -9.06
C GLY A 76 5.88 -28.91 -9.21
N ILE A 77 5.16 -27.89 -8.81
CA ILE A 77 3.71 -27.75 -8.92
C ILE A 77 3.41 -26.76 -10.02
N ASP A 78 2.49 -27.09 -10.92
CA ASP A 78 2.02 -26.17 -11.94
C ASP A 78 1.36 -24.96 -11.28
N ALA A 79 1.70 -23.76 -11.77
CA ALA A 79 1.07 -22.53 -11.28
C ALA A 79 -0.43 -22.54 -11.59
N ASP A 80 -1.22 -22.03 -10.67
CA ASP A 80 -2.64 -21.74 -10.94
C ASP A 80 -2.75 -20.58 -11.92
N ARG A 81 -2.89 -20.93 -13.20
CA ARG A 81 -2.92 -19.98 -14.32
C ARG A 81 -4.17 -19.12 -14.34
N GLU A 82 -5.24 -19.56 -13.68
CA GLU A 82 -6.50 -18.84 -13.62
C GLU A 82 -6.50 -17.73 -12.58
N HIS A 83 -5.56 -17.80 -11.59
CA HIS A 83 -5.51 -16.87 -10.46
C HIS A 83 -4.13 -16.21 -10.26
N LEU A 84 -3.38 -15.97 -11.33
CA LEU A 84 -2.01 -15.42 -11.26
C LEU A 84 -1.94 -14.03 -10.63
N ASN A 85 -2.88 -13.14 -10.97
CA ASN A 85 -2.91 -11.79 -10.43
C ASN A 85 -3.44 -11.79 -9.00
N GLU A 86 -4.42 -12.61 -8.68
CA GLU A 86 -4.93 -12.80 -7.31
C GLU A 86 -3.85 -13.33 -6.38
N ALA A 87 -3.12 -14.36 -6.78
CA ALA A 87 -2.01 -14.91 -6.01
C ALA A 87 -0.90 -13.86 -5.77
N SER A 88 -0.51 -13.12 -6.82
CA SER A 88 0.50 -12.06 -6.71
C SER A 88 0.03 -10.92 -5.80
N ARG A 89 -1.24 -10.55 -5.86
CA ARG A 89 -1.87 -9.55 -4.98
C ARG A 89 -1.89 -10.01 -3.53
N GLY A 90 -2.20 -11.29 -3.29
CA GLY A 90 -2.16 -11.89 -1.96
C GLY A 90 -0.76 -11.83 -1.33
N LEU A 91 0.27 -12.22 -2.06
CA LEU A 91 1.66 -12.13 -1.59
C LEU A 91 2.07 -10.68 -1.27
N TYR A 92 1.76 -9.75 -2.15
CA TYR A 92 2.03 -8.33 -1.92
C TYR A 92 1.31 -7.80 -0.68
N PHE A 93 0.06 -8.19 -0.48
CA PHE A 93 -0.72 -7.79 0.68
C PHE A 93 -0.12 -8.30 1.99
N ASP A 94 0.38 -9.54 2.02
CA ASP A 94 1.03 -10.11 3.19
C ASP A 94 2.39 -9.44 3.47
N GLU A 95 3.15 -9.08 2.44
CA GLU A 95 4.37 -8.29 2.59
C GLU A 95 4.10 -6.89 3.17
N LEU A 96 3.04 -6.22 2.70
CA LEU A 96 2.62 -4.93 3.24
C LEU A 96 2.25 -5.01 4.71
N LYS A 97 1.50 -6.05 5.13
CA LYS A 97 1.17 -6.27 6.55
C LYS A 97 2.42 -6.44 7.40
N ALA A 98 3.37 -7.27 6.93
CA ALA A 98 4.63 -7.48 7.64
C ALA A 98 5.44 -6.18 7.78
N GLU A 99 5.48 -5.36 6.74
CA GLU A 99 6.19 -4.08 6.76
C GLU A 99 5.48 -3.06 7.67
N MET A 100 4.15 -3.04 7.68
CA MET A 100 3.39 -2.14 8.55
C MET A 100 3.64 -2.41 10.03
N VAL A 101 3.75 -3.68 10.42
CA VAL A 101 4.17 -4.06 11.78
C VAL A 101 5.56 -3.49 12.12
N ARG A 102 6.49 -3.50 11.16
CA ARG A 102 7.83 -2.93 11.37
C ARG A 102 7.81 -1.42 11.49
N ILE A 103 7.00 -0.74 10.68
CA ILE A 103 6.83 0.72 10.70
C ILE A 103 6.21 1.15 12.03
N SER A 104 5.18 0.46 12.49
CA SER A 104 4.46 0.79 13.73
C SER A 104 5.28 0.62 15.01
N LYS A 105 6.36 -0.16 14.99
CA LYS A 105 7.26 -0.32 16.17
C LYS A 105 7.88 0.99 16.65
N GLY A 106 7.95 2.01 15.81
CA GLY A 106 8.51 3.32 16.15
C GLY A 106 7.54 4.28 16.84
N ARG A 107 6.25 3.93 16.95
CA ARG A 107 5.22 4.80 17.54
C ARG A 107 5.45 5.02 19.03
N LYS A 108 4.92 6.11 19.54
CA LYS A 108 4.92 6.42 20.97
C LYS A 108 3.94 5.50 21.71
N GLU A 109 4.20 5.31 22.99
CA GLU A 109 3.29 4.55 23.85
C GLU A 109 1.90 5.22 23.92
N GLY A 110 0.85 4.42 23.72
CA GLY A 110 -0.54 4.90 23.72
C GLY A 110 -1.05 5.38 22.35
N GLU A 111 -0.18 5.55 21.35
CA GLU A 111 -0.63 5.85 19.99
C GLU A 111 -1.24 4.61 19.30
N PRO A 112 -2.24 4.79 18.40
CA PRO A 112 -2.84 3.69 17.67
C PRO A 112 -1.82 2.99 16.77
N GLU A 113 -2.05 1.72 16.47
CA GLU A 113 -1.27 1.00 15.46
C GLU A 113 -1.73 1.37 14.07
N LEU A 114 -0.77 1.61 13.17
CA LEU A 114 -1.04 1.67 11.76
C LEU A 114 -1.36 0.27 11.23
N PHE A 115 -2.35 0.18 10.38
CA PHE A 115 -2.78 -1.10 9.81
C PHE A 115 -2.93 -1.01 8.29
N ILE A 116 -2.95 -2.15 7.63
CA ILE A 116 -3.25 -2.27 6.21
C ILE A 116 -4.76 -2.44 6.07
N PRO A 117 -5.46 -1.57 5.29
CA PRO A 117 -6.88 -1.74 5.04
C PRO A 117 -7.16 -3.08 4.36
N SER A 118 -8.36 -3.60 4.52
CA SER A 118 -8.78 -4.84 3.87
C SER A 118 -8.58 -4.79 2.35
N ASP A 119 -8.23 -5.91 1.77
CA ASP A 119 -8.14 -6.11 0.31
C ASP A 119 -9.45 -5.89 -0.44
N LYS A 120 -10.57 -5.81 0.29
CA LYS A 120 -11.90 -5.50 -0.23
C LYS A 120 -12.22 -4.00 -0.25
N PHE A 121 -11.49 -3.20 0.57
CA PHE A 121 -11.80 -1.79 0.75
C PHE A 121 -11.49 -0.96 -0.49
N ASN A 122 -12.46 -0.14 -0.92
CA ASN A 122 -12.33 0.89 -1.95
C ASN A 122 -11.64 0.41 -3.24
N ARG A 123 -12.09 -0.72 -3.76
CA ARG A 123 -11.53 -1.35 -4.95
C ARG A 123 -12.19 -0.82 -6.23
N GLY A 124 -11.36 -0.42 -7.20
CA GLY A 124 -11.79 -0.04 -8.54
C GLY A 124 -11.78 -1.19 -9.55
N ILE A 125 -11.03 -2.27 -9.26
CA ILE A 125 -10.81 -3.39 -10.19
C ILE A 125 -10.96 -4.73 -9.46
N GLY A 126 -11.46 -5.74 -10.17
CA GLY A 126 -11.57 -7.12 -9.70
C GLY A 126 -12.89 -7.42 -8.99
N THR A 127 -12.91 -8.52 -8.25
CA THR A 127 -14.13 -9.11 -7.65
C THR A 127 -14.88 -8.13 -6.74
N TYR A 128 -14.15 -7.24 -6.06
CA TYR A 128 -14.73 -6.30 -5.11
C TYR A 128 -15.00 -4.90 -5.69
N ALA A 129 -14.75 -4.70 -6.99
CA ALA A 129 -14.98 -3.41 -7.65
C ALA A 129 -16.43 -2.96 -7.56
N GLY A 130 -16.64 -1.70 -7.18
CA GLY A 130 -17.96 -1.11 -7.04
C GLY A 130 -18.78 -1.60 -5.83
N GLN A 131 -18.23 -2.49 -5.01
CA GLN A 131 -18.81 -2.91 -3.75
C GLN A 131 -18.30 -2.05 -2.59
N ARG A 132 -19.10 -1.88 -1.56
CA ARG A 132 -18.76 -1.03 -0.40
C ARG A 132 -18.36 -1.88 0.79
N TYR A 133 -17.11 -1.80 1.16
CA TYR A 133 -16.55 -2.45 2.34
C TYR A 133 -15.85 -1.41 3.21
N THR A 134 -15.95 -1.59 4.52
CA THR A 134 -15.18 -0.79 5.47
C THR A 134 -13.68 -1.08 5.34
N VAL A 135 -12.83 -0.27 5.96
CA VAL A 135 -11.39 -0.53 6.03
C VAL A 135 -11.04 -1.84 6.71
N THR A 136 -11.94 -2.40 7.53
CA THR A 136 -11.79 -3.72 8.17
C THR A 136 -12.27 -4.86 7.29
N GLY A 137 -12.96 -4.58 6.18
CA GLY A 137 -13.44 -5.58 5.23
C GLY A 137 -14.88 -6.06 5.48
N ASP A 138 -15.59 -5.41 6.39
CA ASP A 138 -17.01 -5.69 6.62
C ASP A 138 -17.85 -5.01 5.54
N PRO A 139 -18.95 -5.62 5.08
CA PRO A 139 -19.87 -4.95 4.17
C PRO A 139 -20.39 -3.65 4.78
N PHE A 140 -20.26 -2.55 4.07
CA PHE A 140 -20.76 -1.25 4.55
C PHE A 140 -22.28 -1.23 4.55
N GLN A 141 -22.85 -0.76 5.66
CA GLN A 141 -24.30 -0.62 5.84
C GLN A 141 -24.62 0.87 5.94
N GLY A 142 -25.38 1.39 4.97
CA GLY A 142 -25.74 2.80 4.96
C GLY A 142 -26.24 3.27 3.58
N THR A 143 -26.64 4.53 3.53
CA THR A 143 -27.03 5.23 2.31
C THR A 143 -25.81 5.62 1.48
N GLU A 144 -26.02 6.23 0.30
CA GLU A 144 -24.95 6.83 -0.50
C GLU A 144 -24.24 7.94 0.27
N GLU A 145 -25.02 8.82 0.91
CA GLU A 145 -24.49 9.92 1.70
C GLU A 145 -23.64 9.43 2.89
N ASP A 146 -24.08 8.35 3.56
CA ASP A 146 -23.29 7.72 4.64
C ASP A 146 -21.97 7.17 4.12
N TRP A 147 -21.96 6.61 2.91
CA TRP A 147 -20.76 6.10 2.28
C TRP A 147 -19.78 7.23 1.91
N GLU A 148 -20.26 8.32 1.31
CA GLU A 148 -19.45 9.48 0.98
C GLU A 148 -18.83 10.10 2.25
N ASN A 149 -19.60 10.26 3.30
CA ASN A 149 -19.11 10.76 4.59
C ASN A 149 -18.05 9.82 5.19
N TYR A 150 -18.26 8.50 5.12
CA TYR A 150 -17.29 7.52 5.55
C TYR A 150 -15.97 7.64 4.77
N LEU A 151 -16.02 7.80 3.45
CA LEU A 151 -14.81 7.98 2.65
C LEU A 151 -14.06 9.26 3.01
N ILE A 152 -14.75 10.38 3.29
CA ILE A 152 -14.15 11.63 3.75
C ILE A 152 -13.41 11.43 5.09
N GLU A 153 -13.95 10.61 5.97
CA GLU A 153 -13.32 10.31 7.26
C GLU A 153 -12.07 9.43 7.09
N ILE A 154 -12.12 8.43 6.21
CA ILE A 154 -11.13 7.34 6.11
C ILE A 154 -10.04 7.60 5.06
N LEU A 155 -10.32 8.40 4.03
CA LEU A 155 -9.36 8.75 2.97
C LEU A 155 -8.87 10.19 3.12
N PRO A 156 -7.69 10.53 2.56
CA PRO A 156 -7.22 11.91 2.57
C PRO A 156 -8.10 12.79 1.67
N THR A 157 -8.38 13.98 2.16
CA THR A 157 -9.13 15.04 1.48
C THR A 157 -8.20 16.16 1.02
N ASP A 158 -8.70 17.10 0.22
CA ASP A 158 -7.96 18.32 -0.17
C ASP A 158 -7.56 19.15 1.07
N ALA A 159 -8.38 19.14 2.13
CA ALA A 159 -8.03 19.79 3.38
C ALA A 159 -6.85 19.11 4.08
N ASP A 160 -6.81 17.77 4.06
CA ASP A 160 -5.67 16.99 4.58
C ASP A 160 -4.40 17.27 3.76
N GLU A 161 -4.50 17.37 2.43
CA GLU A 161 -3.36 17.69 1.57
C GLU A 161 -2.82 19.10 1.86
N LYS A 162 -3.71 20.08 2.02
CA LYS A 162 -3.34 21.44 2.38
C LYS A 162 -2.63 21.48 3.74
N LEU A 163 -3.16 20.80 4.75
CA LEU A 163 -2.57 20.68 6.07
C LEU A 163 -1.16 20.05 6.00
N LEU A 164 -1.01 18.98 5.21
CA LEU A 164 0.27 18.34 4.99
C LEU A 164 1.31 19.32 4.43
N MET A 165 0.94 20.08 3.40
CA MET A 165 1.86 21.00 2.72
C MET A 165 2.18 22.24 3.53
N GLU A 166 1.20 22.82 4.23
CA GLU A 166 1.35 24.10 4.93
C GLU A 166 1.95 23.95 6.34
N GLU A 167 1.63 22.87 7.04
CA GLU A 167 2.05 22.70 8.43
C GLU A 167 3.15 21.64 8.60
N TYR A 168 3.01 20.46 7.96
CA TYR A 168 3.94 19.36 8.19
C TYR A 168 5.15 19.36 7.27
N MET A 169 5.01 19.88 6.05
CA MET A 169 6.09 19.94 5.05
C MET A 169 6.56 21.37 4.77
N ALA A 170 6.06 22.36 5.50
CA ALA A 170 6.47 23.75 5.31
C ALA A 170 8.00 23.93 5.52
N PRO A 171 8.65 24.84 4.82
CA PRO A 171 10.05 25.18 5.03
C PRO A 171 10.29 25.59 6.49
N GLY A 172 11.30 25.02 7.13
CA GLY A 172 11.64 25.30 8.53
C GLY A 172 11.10 24.27 9.54
N VAL A 173 10.40 23.24 9.09
CA VAL A 173 10.03 22.12 9.95
C VAL A 173 11.27 21.28 10.26
N GLU A 174 11.85 21.48 11.44
CA GLU A 174 13.16 20.91 11.82
C GLU A 174 13.17 19.38 12.01
N TRP A 175 12.01 18.73 12.06
CA TRP A 175 11.94 17.28 12.24
C TRP A 175 12.45 16.47 11.03
N ILE A 176 12.49 17.09 9.83
CA ILE A 176 13.17 16.58 8.64
C ILE A 176 14.56 17.21 8.61
N GLN A 177 15.46 16.78 9.46
CA GLN A 177 16.84 17.27 9.43
C GLN A 177 17.51 16.87 8.11
N TYR A 178 17.92 17.87 7.35
CA TYR A 178 18.83 17.69 6.24
C TYR A 178 20.16 17.12 6.77
N ARG A 179 20.49 15.92 6.37
CA ARG A 179 21.83 15.38 6.64
C ARG A 179 22.76 15.81 5.50
N GLU A 180 23.69 16.70 5.80
CA GLU A 180 24.81 16.90 4.88
C GLU A 180 25.48 15.55 4.61
N TRP A 181 25.60 15.22 3.35
CA TRP A 181 26.35 14.05 2.93
C TRP A 181 27.82 14.35 3.20
N LYS A 182 28.40 13.70 4.21
CA LYS A 182 29.83 13.71 4.41
C LYS A 182 30.39 12.62 3.53
N GLY A 183 30.90 13.01 2.34
CA GLY A 183 31.57 12.14 1.37
C GLY A 183 32.76 11.39 1.95
#